data_2f47f46f7ff27a19e2379d016deca5ec
#
_entry.id   2f47f46f7ff27a19e2379d016deca5ec
#
_cell.length_a   1.000
_cell.length_b   1.000
_cell.length_c   1.000
_cell.angle_alpha   90.00
_cell.angle_beta   90.00
_cell.angle_gamma   90.00
#
_symmetry.space_group_name_H-M   'P 1'
#
loop_
_entity.id
_entity.type
_entity.pdbx_description
1 polymer ?
#
loop_
_entity_poly.entity_id
_entity_poly.type
_entity_poly.pdbx_seq_one_letter_code
_entity_poly.pdbx_strand_id
1 'polypeptide(L)'
;MDYSLENEYLKVTVTTNGAQLKSVLRKCDGVEHMWQADKNVWGFHAPIMFPHCGKVVDGVIEAKGQTYPAGQHGFARLMEHTFVEQTADTIVLELNSCPQTLETFPYEFRLVSTFTLEGDTVHHTLTVENLDAEQLPFGIGYHPGFAVPFDDKHKATDYELRFSQVESPICINNLPHGLMHGNIYYLGSNIQAIPLDERLFANDSHCMTNLTSGTLGLYEKDTGRAVVCDISDAPYVLLWSKPGMPKFVCIEPWYSLPSPENGSRKWDEKPAAAVLNPGEAWSCTLSTSFIR
;
A
#
# COMPACT_ATOMS: atom_id res chain seq x y z
N MET A 1 13.53 -6.46 -13.44
CA MET A 1 14.08 -7.82 -13.15
C MET A 1 13.38 -8.38 -11.92
N ASP A 2 13.43 -9.73 -11.73
CA ASP A 2 12.83 -10.36 -10.56
C ASP A 2 13.91 -10.99 -9.68
N TYR A 3 13.78 -10.84 -8.36
CA TYR A 3 14.64 -11.43 -7.33
C TYR A 3 13.79 -12.25 -6.38
N SER A 4 14.36 -13.30 -5.77
CA SER A 4 13.57 -14.18 -4.90
C SER A 4 14.30 -14.51 -3.60
N LEU A 5 13.50 -14.59 -2.53
CA LEU A 5 13.88 -15.15 -1.24
C LEU A 5 13.12 -16.44 -1.03
N GLU A 6 13.71 -17.40 -0.34
CA GLU A 6 13.05 -18.67 -0.04
C GLU A 6 13.53 -19.22 1.30
N ASN A 7 12.57 -19.70 2.10
CA ASN A 7 12.83 -20.46 3.32
C ASN A 7 11.99 -21.75 3.35
N GLU A 8 11.82 -22.36 4.50
CA GLU A 8 11.02 -23.58 4.64
C GLU A 8 9.52 -23.37 4.42
N TYR A 9 9.00 -22.16 4.63
CA TYR A 9 7.57 -21.79 4.58
C TYR A 9 7.16 -21.19 3.24
N LEU A 10 7.92 -20.21 2.77
CA LEU A 10 7.56 -19.34 1.65
C LEU A 10 8.64 -19.28 0.58
N LYS A 11 8.18 -19.08 -0.66
CA LYS A 11 8.98 -18.53 -1.74
C LYS A 11 8.41 -17.18 -2.14
N VAL A 12 9.23 -16.14 -2.01
CA VAL A 12 8.86 -14.75 -2.24
C VAL A 12 9.57 -14.23 -3.47
N THR A 13 8.86 -13.51 -4.33
CA THR A 13 9.45 -12.86 -5.51
C THR A 13 9.15 -11.36 -5.48
N VAL A 14 10.18 -10.56 -5.67
CA VAL A 14 10.13 -9.10 -5.76
C VAL A 14 10.56 -8.67 -7.16
N THR A 15 9.85 -7.71 -7.75
CA THR A 15 10.24 -7.13 -9.05
C THR A 15 10.82 -5.73 -8.88
N THR A 16 11.84 -5.40 -9.67
CA THR A 16 12.43 -4.05 -9.71
C THR A 16 11.47 -3.01 -10.29
N ASN A 17 10.50 -3.43 -11.11
CA ASN A 17 9.49 -2.53 -11.65
C ASN A 17 8.51 -2.10 -10.54
N GLY A 18 8.69 -0.87 -10.04
CA GLY A 18 7.90 -0.31 -8.94
C GLY A 18 8.21 -0.90 -7.56
N ALA A 19 9.31 -1.66 -7.41
CA ALA A 19 9.70 -2.37 -6.18
C ALA A 19 8.52 -3.13 -5.55
N GLN A 20 7.80 -3.94 -6.34
CA GLN A 20 6.60 -4.63 -5.89
C GLN A 20 6.92 -6.03 -5.36
N LEU A 21 6.25 -6.40 -4.26
CA LEU A 21 6.07 -7.78 -3.85
C LEU A 21 5.18 -8.48 -4.89
N LYS A 22 5.78 -9.31 -5.74
CA LYS A 22 5.12 -9.87 -6.93
C LYS A 22 4.42 -11.19 -6.66
N SER A 23 5.04 -12.04 -5.82
CA SER A 23 4.56 -13.39 -5.54
C SER A 23 4.94 -13.76 -4.12
N VAL A 24 4.03 -14.42 -3.42
CA VAL A 24 4.27 -15.12 -2.16
C VAL A 24 3.61 -16.48 -2.25
N LEU A 25 4.39 -17.47 -2.64
CA LEU A 25 3.98 -18.86 -2.75
C LEU A 25 4.22 -19.58 -1.42
N ARG A 26 3.16 -20.07 -0.79
CA ARG A 26 3.26 -20.90 0.40
C ARG A 26 3.59 -22.34 0.01
N LYS A 27 4.70 -22.88 0.55
CA LYS A 27 5.26 -24.15 0.07
C LYS A 27 4.47 -25.39 0.48
N CYS A 28 3.79 -25.35 1.64
CA CYS A 28 3.09 -26.52 2.17
C CYS A 28 1.85 -26.94 1.36
N ASP A 29 1.24 -26.01 0.63
CA ASP A 29 0.02 -26.26 -0.16
C ASP A 29 0.06 -25.66 -1.58
N GLY A 30 1.16 -24.94 -1.92
CA GLY A 30 1.35 -24.34 -3.24
C GLY A 30 0.44 -23.14 -3.52
N VAL A 31 -0.11 -22.50 -2.49
CA VAL A 31 -1.02 -21.34 -2.66
C VAL A 31 -0.22 -20.08 -2.97
N GLU A 32 -0.59 -19.41 -4.06
CA GLU A 32 -0.14 -18.05 -4.40
C GLU A 32 -1.05 -17.03 -3.74
N HIS A 33 -0.51 -16.22 -2.84
CA HIS A 33 -1.28 -15.26 -2.07
C HIS A 33 -1.36 -13.87 -2.71
N MET A 34 -0.43 -13.52 -3.60
CA MET A 34 -0.45 -12.21 -4.24
C MET A 34 -1.34 -12.22 -5.48
N TRP A 35 -2.06 -11.12 -5.69
CA TRP A 35 -2.75 -10.88 -6.95
C TRP A 35 -1.76 -10.84 -8.12
N GLN A 36 -2.05 -11.58 -9.20
CA GLN A 36 -1.13 -11.78 -10.31
C GLN A 36 -1.24 -10.74 -11.43
N ALA A 37 -1.72 -9.53 -11.10
CA ALA A 37 -1.70 -8.33 -11.95
C ALA A 37 -2.34 -8.53 -13.34
N ASP A 38 -3.50 -9.21 -13.41
CA ASP A 38 -4.27 -9.29 -14.67
C ASP A 38 -4.66 -7.87 -15.12
N LYS A 39 -4.09 -7.44 -16.24
CA LYS A 39 -4.29 -6.09 -16.81
C LYS A 39 -5.75 -5.79 -17.16
N ASN A 40 -6.58 -6.82 -17.39
CA ASN A 40 -8.02 -6.63 -17.63
C ASN A 40 -8.79 -6.30 -16.34
N VAL A 41 -8.18 -6.53 -15.18
CA VAL A 41 -8.77 -6.27 -13.87
C VAL A 41 -8.00 -5.15 -13.16
N TRP A 42 -6.75 -5.42 -12.75
CA TRP A 42 -5.84 -4.46 -12.12
C TRP A 42 -4.38 -4.90 -12.35
N GLY A 43 -3.60 -4.05 -13.02
CA GLY A 43 -2.30 -4.40 -13.56
C GLY A 43 -1.10 -4.24 -12.61
N PHE A 44 -1.31 -4.23 -11.29
CA PHE A 44 -0.25 -4.17 -10.28
C PHE A 44 -0.38 -5.34 -9.31
N HIS A 45 0.73 -5.71 -8.63
CA HIS A 45 0.74 -6.71 -7.56
C HIS A 45 0.63 -6.05 -6.18
N ALA A 46 1.62 -5.22 -5.85
CA ALA A 46 1.75 -4.51 -4.58
C ALA A 46 2.50 -3.18 -4.78
N PRO A 47 1.91 -2.21 -5.49
CA PRO A 47 2.60 -0.96 -5.76
C PRO A 47 2.83 -0.16 -4.49
N ILE A 48 3.97 0.54 -4.41
CA ILE A 48 4.22 1.55 -3.40
C ILE A 48 3.75 2.91 -3.87
N MET A 49 3.28 3.74 -2.96
CA MET A 49 2.82 5.09 -3.26
C MET A 49 3.85 6.09 -2.75
N PHE A 50 4.45 6.85 -3.66
CA PHE A 50 5.41 7.92 -3.37
C PHE A 50 5.52 8.85 -4.57
N PRO A 51 5.57 10.18 -4.40
CA PRO A 51 5.66 10.94 -3.13
C PRO A 51 4.31 11.29 -2.50
N HIS A 52 3.22 10.67 -2.89
CA HIS A 52 1.91 10.86 -2.26
C HIS A 52 0.97 9.67 -2.42
N CYS A 53 0.01 9.55 -1.49
CA CYS A 53 -1.10 8.61 -1.58
C CYS A 53 -2.32 9.30 -2.22
N GLY A 54 -3.06 8.55 -3.04
CA GLY A 54 -4.27 9.03 -3.69
C GLY A 54 -4.04 10.11 -4.75
N LYS A 55 -5.05 10.97 -4.94
CA LYS A 55 -5.00 12.07 -5.89
C LYS A 55 -4.64 13.39 -5.22
N VAL A 56 -4.14 14.32 -6.02
CA VAL A 56 -3.94 15.73 -5.66
C VAL A 56 -4.87 16.61 -6.47
N VAL A 57 -5.16 17.82 -5.96
CA VAL A 57 -6.05 18.78 -6.59
C VAL A 57 -5.55 19.08 -8.01
N ASP A 58 -6.48 19.08 -8.97
CA ASP A 58 -6.23 19.32 -10.39
C ASP A 58 -5.12 18.48 -11.04
N GLY A 59 -4.61 17.44 -10.34
CA GLY A 59 -3.51 16.62 -10.82
C GLY A 59 -2.17 17.33 -10.89
N VAL A 60 -1.96 18.38 -10.08
CA VAL A 60 -0.74 19.17 -10.03
C VAL A 60 -0.32 19.48 -8.61
N ILE A 61 0.96 19.76 -8.42
CA ILE A 61 1.53 20.31 -7.19
C ILE A 61 2.26 21.62 -7.51
N GLU A 62 2.22 22.54 -6.57
CA GLU A 62 3.02 23.78 -6.59
C GLU A 62 4.15 23.64 -5.57
N ALA A 63 5.38 23.64 -6.04
CA ALA A 63 6.58 23.50 -5.22
C ALA A 63 7.72 24.35 -5.78
N LYS A 64 8.58 24.91 -4.94
CA LYS A 64 9.74 25.73 -5.34
C LYS A 64 9.38 26.82 -6.37
N GLY A 65 8.17 27.40 -6.24
CA GLY A 65 7.67 28.50 -7.11
C GLY A 65 7.22 28.07 -8.51
N GLN A 66 7.07 26.79 -8.77
CA GLN A 66 6.62 26.24 -10.06
C GLN A 66 5.49 25.22 -9.86
N THR A 67 4.78 24.89 -10.96
CA THR A 67 3.72 23.89 -11.00
C THR A 67 4.21 22.62 -11.71
N TYR A 68 3.96 21.46 -11.10
CA TYR A 68 4.40 20.16 -11.60
C TYR A 68 3.20 19.23 -11.76
N PRO A 69 3.17 18.38 -12.81
CA PRO A 69 2.13 17.36 -12.95
C PRO A 69 2.29 16.28 -11.86
N ALA A 70 1.17 15.83 -11.29
CA ALA A 70 1.17 14.82 -10.24
C ALA A 70 0.07 13.77 -10.47
N GLY A 71 0.45 12.63 -10.99
CA GLY A 71 -0.46 11.50 -11.21
C GLY A 71 -0.89 10.84 -9.91
N GLN A 72 -2.02 10.14 -9.93
CA GLN A 72 -2.51 9.40 -8.75
C GLN A 72 -1.46 8.46 -8.17
N HIS A 73 -1.25 8.47 -6.85
CA HIS A 73 -0.28 7.68 -6.08
C HIS A 73 1.19 7.97 -6.40
N GLY A 74 1.49 9.09 -7.05
CA GLY A 74 2.85 9.45 -7.44
C GLY A 74 3.44 8.53 -8.52
N PHE A 75 4.76 8.50 -8.58
CA PHE A 75 5.51 7.86 -9.69
C PHE A 75 6.29 6.61 -9.31
N ALA A 76 6.63 6.40 -8.03
CA ALA A 76 7.57 5.32 -7.65
C ALA A 76 7.13 3.94 -8.15
N ARG A 77 5.83 3.65 -8.15
CA ARG A 77 5.22 2.42 -8.69
C ARG A 77 5.40 2.21 -10.20
N LEU A 78 5.76 3.26 -10.94
CA LEU A 78 5.89 3.26 -12.41
C LEU A 78 7.36 3.29 -12.85
N MET A 79 8.29 3.37 -11.88
CA MET A 79 9.71 3.49 -12.13
C MET A 79 10.41 2.14 -11.95
N GLU A 80 11.51 1.94 -12.68
CA GLU A 80 12.42 0.83 -12.43
C GLU A 80 13.31 1.20 -11.24
N HIS A 81 13.30 0.38 -10.18
CA HIS A 81 14.16 0.54 -9.02
C HIS A 81 15.48 -0.21 -9.23
N THR A 82 16.57 0.37 -8.79
CA THR A 82 17.90 -0.22 -8.88
C THR A 82 18.07 -1.30 -7.81
N PHE A 83 18.58 -2.45 -8.19
CA PHE A 83 19.02 -3.47 -7.25
C PHE A 83 20.26 -3.01 -6.49
N VAL A 84 20.23 -3.12 -5.16
CA VAL A 84 21.35 -2.76 -4.29
C VAL A 84 22.07 -4.02 -3.81
N GLU A 85 21.34 -4.90 -3.12
CA GLU A 85 21.90 -6.13 -2.56
C GLU A 85 20.85 -7.21 -2.31
N GLN A 86 21.33 -8.44 -2.17
CA GLN A 86 20.54 -9.57 -1.70
C GLN A 86 21.37 -10.44 -0.77
N THR A 87 20.78 -10.80 0.38
CA THR A 87 21.29 -11.83 1.30
C THR A 87 20.44 -13.09 1.22
N ALA A 88 20.57 -14.00 2.16
CA ALA A 88 19.74 -15.21 2.23
C ALA A 88 18.26 -14.91 2.51
N ASP A 89 18.00 -13.81 3.23
CA ASP A 89 16.68 -13.45 3.76
C ASP A 89 16.22 -12.03 3.39
N THR A 90 17.06 -11.23 2.71
CA THR A 90 16.79 -9.83 2.44
C THR A 90 17.09 -9.46 1.00
N ILE A 91 16.23 -8.61 0.38
CA ILE A 91 16.44 -7.94 -0.91
C ILE A 91 16.30 -6.44 -0.68
N VAL A 92 17.24 -5.65 -1.20
CA VAL A 92 17.21 -4.19 -1.14
C VAL A 92 17.17 -3.61 -2.55
N LEU A 93 16.16 -2.77 -2.80
CA LEU A 93 16.00 -1.99 -4.02
C LEU A 93 15.99 -0.50 -3.67
N GLU A 94 16.39 0.37 -4.58
CA GLU A 94 16.32 1.82 -4.37
C GLU A 94 15.85 2.57 -5.62
N LEU A 95 15.22 3.71 -5.40
CA LEU A 95 14.89 4.72 -6.38
C LEU A 95 15.49 6.05 -5.91
N ASN A 96 16.45 6.57 -6.67
CA ASN A 96 17.00 7.89 -6.43
C ASN A 96 16.31 8.93 -7.32
N SER A 97 16.28 10.20 -6.86
CA SER A 97 15.89 11.31 -7.70
C SER A 97 16.74 11.34 -8.97
N CYS A 98 16.12 11.62 -10.09
CA CYS A 98 16.74 11.69 -11.41
C CYS A 98 16.01 12.75 -12.26
N PRO A 99 16.55 13.13 -13.43
CA PRO A 99 15.88 14.14 -14.26
C PRO A 99 14.39 13.88 -14.49
N GLN A 100 14.00 12.61 -14.70
CA GLN A 100 12.60 12.23 -14.91
C GLN A 100 11.73 12.47 -13.66
N THR A 101 12.21 12.15 -12.45
CA THR A 101 11.45 12.38 -11.22
C THR A 101 11.33 13.87 -10.89
N LEU A 102 12.40 14.65 -11.18
CA LEU A 102 12.43 16.09 -10.95
C LEU A 102 11.46 16.88 -11.86
N GLU A 103 11.01 16.30 -12.98
CA GLU A 103 9.97 16.88 -13.83
C GLU A 103 8.57 16.89 -13.16
N THR A 104 8.38 16.04 -12.14
CA THR A 104 7.09 15.88 -11.44
C THR A 104 7.18 16.15 -9.94
N PHE A 105 8.38 16.06 -9.36
CA PHE A 105 8.63 16.24 -7.93
C PHE A 105 10.02 16.86 -7.73
N PRO A 106 10.13 18.19 -7.53
CA PRO A 106 11.40 18.93 -7.64
C PRO A 106 12.25 18.83 -6.37
N TYR A 107 12.40 17.65 -5.80
CA TYR A 107 13.18 17.40 -4.60
C TYR A 107 14.17 16.25 -4.85
N GLU A 108 15.36 16.39 -4.28
CA GLU A 108 16.34 15.30 -4.28
C GLU A 108 16.07 14.35 -3.12
N PHE A 109 15.93 13.08 -3.44
CA PHE A 109 15.57 12.04 -2.47
C PHE A 109 16.24 10.71 -2.81
N ARG A 110 16.29 9.83 -1.81
CA ARG A 110 16.52 8.40 -1.95
C ARG A 110 15.37 7.65 -1.32
N LEU A 111 14.72 6.76 -2.07
CA LEU A 111 13.68 5.85 -1.59
C LEU A 111 14.23 4.43 -1.62
N VAL A 112 14.35 3.80 -0.45
CA VAL A 112 14.83 2.43 -0.30
C VAL A 112 13.67 1.51 0.03
N SER A 113 13.58 0.39 -0.68
CA SER A 113 12.62 -0.69 -0.42
C SER A 113 13.40 -1.93 0.02
N THR A 114 13.24 -2.32 1.27
CA THR A 114 13.87 -3.51 1.85
C THR A 114 12.81 -4.58 2.10
N PHE A 115 13.00 -5.75 1.53
CA PHE A 115 12.15 -6.93 1.74
C PHE A 115 12.91 -7.96 2.56
N THR A 116 12.38 -8.34 3.72
CA THR A 116 12.99 -9.37 4.58
C THR A 116 11.99 -10.50 4.81
N LEU A 117 12.47 -11.73 4.67
CA LEU A 117 11.67 -12.94 4.88
C LEU A 117 12.05 -13.60 6.20
N GLU A 118 11.10 -13.60 7.15
CA GLU A 118 11.26 -14.23 8.47
C GLU A 118 10.10 -15.20 8.75
N GLY A 119 10.38 -16.50 8.85
CA GLY A 119 9.35 -17.51 9.03
C GLY A 119 8.28 -17.47 7.93
N ASP A 120 7.03 -17.31 8.30
CA ASP A 120 5.89 -17.13 7.40
C ASP A 120 5.53 -15.65 7.14
N THR A 121 6.42 -14.74 7.47
CA THR A 121 6.19 -13.28 7.41
C THR A 121 7.16 -12.61 6.45
N VAL A 122 6.63 -11.72 5.62
CA VAL A 122 7.40 -10.79 4.78
C VAL A 122 7.32 -9.40 5.38
N HIS A 123 8.48 -8.82 5.68
CA HIS A 123 8.60 -7.42 6.10
C HIS A 123 9.02 -6.57 4.90
N HIS A 124 8.21 -5.59 4.54
CA HIS A 124 8.54 -4.61 3.51
C HIS A 124 8.74 -3.24 4.18
N THR A 125 10.00 -2.84 4.31
CA THR A 125 10.38 -1.53 4.87
C THR A 125 10.62 -0.53 3.75
N LEU A 126 9.99 0.63 3.85
CA LEU A 126 10.23 1.79 3.01
C LEU A 126 10.99 2.84 3.81
N THR A 127 12.12 3.32 3.28
CA THR A 127 12.90 4.40 3.86
C THR A 127 13.01 5.54 2.87
N VAL A 128 12.65 6.75 3.29
CA VAL A 128 12.82 7.99 2.51
C VAL A 128 13.94 8.80 3.15
N GLU A 129 14.93 9.18 2.36
CA GLU A 129 16.02 10.07 2.76
C GLU A 129 15.89 11.39 2.01
N ASN A 130 16.00 12.51 2.73
CA ASN A 130 16.05 13.82 2.11
C ASN A 130 17.48 14.16 1.72
N LEU A 131 17.75 14.17 0.42
CA LEU A 131 19.05 14.57 -0.17
C LEU A 131 19.03 16.01 -0.68
N ASP A 132 17.87 16.70 -0.59
CA ASP A 132 17.70 18.09 -1.00
C ASP A 132 18.29 19.06 0.03
N ALA A 133 18.62 20.28 -0.40
CA ALA A 133 19.05 21.36 0.48
C ALA A 133 17.88 22.01 1.25
N GLU A 134 16.62 21.70 0.86
CA GLU A 134 15.40 22.21 1.46
C GLU A 134 14.64 21.10 2.19
N GLN A 135 13.61 21.45 2.94
CA GLN A 135 12.68 20.49 3.52
C GLN A 135 11.97 19.71 2.42
N LEU A 136 11.84 18.39 2.61
CA LEU A 136 11.18 17.46 1.71
C LEU A 136 9.83 17.05 2.30
N PRO A 137 8.72 17.65 1.89
CA PRO A 137 7.39 17.16 2.19
C PRO A 137 7.06 15.94 1.30
N PHE A 138 6.52 14.86 1.87
CA PHE A 138 6.14 13.68 1.11
C PHE A 138 4.99 12.93 1.76
N GLY A 139 4.36 12.06 0.98
CA GLY A 139 3.44 11.04 1.46
C GLY A 139 3.85 9.69 0.93
N ILE A 140 3.61 8.64 1.71
CA ILE A 140 4.00 7.28 1.37
C ILE A 140 2.95 6.28 1.86
N GLY A 141 2.88 5.12 1.22
CA GLY A 141 2.00 4.03 1.64
C GLY A 141 2.19 2.78 0.79
N TYR A 142 1.56 1.72 1.26
CA TYR A 142 1.55 0.40 0.63
C TYR A 142 0.19 0.15 -0.03
N HIS A 143 0.21 -0.64 -1.13
CA HIS A 143 -1.01 -1.00 -1.85
C HIS A 143 -0.98 -2.48 -2.30
N PRO A 144 -0.70 -3.44 -1.39
CA PRO A 144 -0.63 -4.85 -1.75
C PRO A 144 -2.01 -5.41 -2.09
N GLY A 145 -2.11 -6.14 -3.20
CA GLY A 145 -3.28 -6.90 -3.58
C GLY A 145 -3.11 -8.38 -3.25
N PHE A 146 -4.01 -8.93 -2.44
CA PHE A 146 -4.03 -10.34 -2.07
C PHE A 146 -5.09 -11.07 -2.88
N ALA A 147 -4.74 -12.22 -3.45
CA ALA A 147 -5.65 -13.02 -4.27
C ALA A 147 -6.88 -13.49 -3.48
N VAL A 148 -8.03 -13.51 -4.12
CA VAL A 148 -9.29 -14.06 -3.59
C VAL A 148 -10.01 -14.77 -4.73
N PRO A 149 -10.36 -16.04 -4.58
CA PRO A 149 -10.00 -16.96 -3.49
C PRO A 149 -8.53 -17.41 -3.56
N PHE A 150 -8.03 -18.08 -2.51
CA PHE A 150 -6.69 -18.68 -2.48
C PHE A 150 -6.58 -19.95 -3.34
N ASP A 151 -7.69 -20.58 -3.68
CA ASP A 151 -7.76 -21.78 -4.52
C ASP A 151 -9.07 -21.83 -5.33
N ASP A 152 -9.23 -22.84 -6.17
CA ASP A 152 -10.39 -23.03 -7.04
C ASP A 152 -11.60 -23.70 -6.35
N LYS A 153 -11.48 -24.10 -5.08
CA LYS A 153 -12.54 -24.75 -4.31
C LYS A 153 -13.43 -23.73 -3.58
N HIS A 154 -12.88 -22.55 -3.32
CA HIS A 154 -13.52 -21.48 -2.58
C HIS A 154 -13.93 -20.32 -3.51
N LYS A 155 -14.77 -19.45 -3.04
CA LYS A 155 -15.22 -18.20 -3.68
C LYS A 155 -15.05 -17.03 -2.71
N ALA A 156 -15.06 -15.82 -3.20
CA ALA A 156 -14.86 -14.62 -2.40
C ALA A 156 -15.76 -14.52 -1.17
N THR A 157 -17.01 -15.01 -1.26
CA THR A 157 -17.96 -15.04 -0.12
C THR A 157 -17.57 -15.99 1.01
N ASP A 158 -16.60 -16.87 0.78
CA ASP A 158 -16.06 -17.78 1.81
C ASP A 158 -14.96 -17.08 2.64
N TYR A 159 -14.67 -15.82 2.34
CA TYR A 159 -13.66 -14.99 2.99
C TYR A 159 -14.29 -13.85 3.78
N GLU A 160 -13.52 -13.34 4.73
CA GLU A 160 -13.82 -12.12 5.47
C GLU A 160 -12.54 -11.35 5.80
N LEU A 161 -12.67 -10.04 5.95
CA LEU A 161 -11.64 -9.20 6.55
C LEU A 161 -11.86 -9.19 8.06
N ARG A 162 -10.82 -9.49 8.86
CA ARG A 162 -10.92 -9.60 10.31
C ARG A 162 -9.93 -8.70 11.01
N PHE A 163 -10.45 -7.87 11.91
CA PHE A 163 -9.68 -7.04 12.83
C PHE A 163 -9.23 -7.86 14.04
N SER A 164 -8.07 -7.52 14.61
CA SER A 164 -7.58 -8.16 15.84
C SER A 164 -8.44 -7.83 17.07
N GLN A 165 -9.19 -6.72 17.03
CA GLN A 165 -10.09 -6.28 18.09
C GLN A 165 -11.44 -5.87 17.50
N VAL A 166 -12.43 -5.65 18.38
CA VAL A 166 -13.72 -5.08 17.97
C VAL A 166 -13.55 -3.62 17.59
N GLU A 167 -14.05 -3.25 16.43
CA GLU A 167 -13.89 -1.92 15.84
C GLU A 167 -15.23 -1.26 15.51
N SER A 168 -15.19 0.06 15.43
CA SER A 168 -16.20 0.87 14.74
C SER A 168 -15.48 1.79 13.74
N PRO A 169 -15.04 1.24 12.59
CA PRO A 169 -14.13 1.94 11.71
C PRO A 169 -14.73 3.23 11.16
N ILE A 170 -14.04 4.35 11.40
CA ILE A 170 -14.36 5.66 10.83
C ILE A 170 -13.68 5.75 9.47
N CYS A 171 -14.46 5.96 8.41
CA CYS A 171 -13.93 6.15 7.07
C CYS A 171 -13.97 7.63 6.68
N ILE A 172 -12.85 8.12 6.18
CA ILE A 172 -12.75 9.43 5.52
C ILE A 172 -13.29 9.27 4.10
N ASN A 173 -14.29 10.08 3.72
CA ASN A 173 -14.87 9.99 2.40
C ASN A 173 -13.95 10.63 1.34
N ASN A 174 -13.52 9.83 0.38
CA ASN A 174 -12.72 10.24 -0.77
C ASN A 174 -13.44 10.01 -2.12
N LEU A 175 -14.74 9.79 -2.08
CA LEU A 175 -15.57 9.49 -3.26
C LEU A 175 -16.42 10.70 -3.68
N PRO A 176 -16.75 10.84 -4.97
CA PRO A 176 -16.48 9.88 -6.06
C PRO A 176 -15.13 10.09 -6.77
N HIS A 177 -14.39 11.15 -6.48
CA HIS A 177 -13.26 11.56 -7.34
C HIS A 177 -11.88 11.16 -6.80
N GLY A 178 -11.80 10.51 -5.63
CA GLY A 178 -10.52 10.14 -4.98
C GLY A 178 -9.81 11.31 -4.32
N LEU A 179 -10.53 12.43 -4.06
CA LEU A 179 -10.13 13.56 -3.23
C LEU A 179 -10.95 13.56 -1.95
N MET A 180 -10.44 14.13 -0.85
CA MET A 180 -11.18 14.16 0.42
C MET A 180 -12.28 15.22 0.38
N HIS A 181 -13.50 14.81 0.77
CA HIS A 181 -14.68 15.70 0.85
C HIS A 181 -14.92 16.30 2.23
N GLY A 182 -14.14 15.95 3.24
CA GLY A 182 -14.34 16.39 4.61
C GLY A 182 -15.46 15.66 5.38
N ASN A 183 -16.20 14.78 4.74
CA ASN A 183 -17.22 13.94 5.37
C ASN A 183 -16.61 12.62 5.85
N ILE A 184 -17.22 12.06 6.91
CA ILE A 184 -16.89 10.72 7.42
C ILE A 184 -18.13 9.84 7.41
N TYR A 185 -17.92 8.52 7.40
CA TYR A 185 -18.96 7.52 7.64
C TYR A 185 -18.38 6.36 8.45
N TYR A 186 -19.27 5.55 9.04
CA TYR A 186 -18.87 4.35 9.74
C TYR A 186 -19.04 3.14 8.83
N LEU A 187 -17.98 2.33 8.67
CA LEU A 187 -18.04 1.09 7.89
C LEU A 187 -18.84 -0.01 8.62
N GLY A 188 -18.91 0.10 9.94
CA GLY A 188 -19.67 -0.77 10.83
C GLY A 188 -19.64 -0.25 12.25
N SER A 189 -20.36 -0.88 13.16
CA SER A 189 -20.37 -0.56 14.59
C SER A 189 -20.18 -1.81 15.40
N ASN A 190 -19.19 -1.84 16.28
CA ASN A 190 -18.83 -2.99 17.12
C ASN A 190 -18.65 -4.27 16.30
N ILE A 191 -17.91 -4.19 15.20
CA ILE A 191 -17.61 -5.30 14.30
C ILE A 191 -16.18 -5.80 14.52
N GLN A 192 -15.97 -7.09 14.37
CA GLN A 192 -14.62 -7.68 14.31
C GLN A 192 -14.31 -8.28 12.94
N ALA A 193 -15.33 -8.50 12.13
CA ALA A 193 -15.16 -9.03 10.78
C ALA A 193 -16.09 -8.32 9.78
N ILE A 194 -15.62 -8.23 8.53
CA ILE A 194 -16.35 -7.71 7.38
C ILE A 194 -16.39 -8.83 6.33
N PRO A 195 -17.55 -9.45 6.08
CA PRO A 195 -17.69 -10.45 5.02
C PRO A 195 -17.38 -9.87 3.65
N LEU A 196 -16.70 -10.62 2.80
CA LEU A 196 -16.51 -10.23 1.42
C LEU A 196 -17.78 -10.53 0.62
N ASP A 197 -18.31 -9.50 -0.02
CA ASP A 197 -19.39 -9.61 -1.00
C ASP A 197 -19.21 -8.55 -2.10
N GLU A 198 -20.07 -8.60 -3.12
CA GLU A 198 -20.02 -7.66 -4.26
C GLU A 198 -20.34 -6.20 -3.90
N ARG A 199 -20.94 -5.95 -2.72
CA ARG A 199 -21.38 -4.61 -2.28
C ARG A 199 -20.28 -3.88 -1.54
N LEU A 200 -19.34 -4.61 -0.93
CA LEU A 200 -18.31 -3.99 -0.08
C LEU A 200 -17.54 -2.90 -0.83
N PHE A 201 -17.19 -3.15 -2.08
CA PHE A 201 -16.43 -2.21 -2.91
C PHE A 201 -17.26 -1.58 -4.04
N ALA A 202 -18.60 -1.60 -3.94
CA ALA A 202 -19.47 -1.03 -4.96
C ALA A 202 -19.25 0.46 -5.20
N ASN A 203 -18.82 1.18 -4.16
CA ASN A 203 -18.49 2.60 -4.19
C ASN A 203 -16.98 2.87 -4.14
N ASP A 204 -16.13 1.91 -4.56
CA ASP A 204 -14.66 2.00 -4.53
C ASP A 204 -14.06 1.68 -3.15
N SER A 205 -13.14 2.50 -2.61
CA SER A 205 -12.35 2.20 -1.41
C SER A 205 -12.97 2.68 -0.11
N HIS A 206 -12.50 2.11 1.00
CA HIS A 206 -12.80 2.56 2.36
C HIS A 206 -11.51 3.02 3.05
N CYS A 207 -11.36 4.33 3.25
CA CYS A 207 -10.21 4.93 3.93
C CYS A 207 -10.47 5.02 5.43
N MET A 208 -10.09 4.00 6.17
CA MET A 208 -10.28 3.91 7.62
C MET A 208 -9.22 4.68 8.39
N THR A 209 -9.61 5.22 9.53
CA THR A 209 -8.71 5.88 10.49
C THR A 209 -9.16 5.56 11.92
N ASN A 210 -8.31 5.86 12.90
CA ASN A 210 -8.59 5.68 14.32
C ASN A 210 -8.87 4.22 14.71
N LEU A 211 -8.21 3.26 14.05
CA LEU A 211 -8.29 1.86 14.41
C LEU A 211 -7.51 1.58 15.70
N THR A 212 -8.04 0.69 16.53
CA THR A 212 -7.39 0.19 17.75
C THR A 212 -6.75 -1.18 17.52
N SER A 213 -7.13 -1.85 16.45
CA SER A 213 -6.57 -3.14 16.03
C SER A 213 -5.14 -3.01 15.57
N GLY A 214 -4.24 -3.83 16.10
CA GLY A 214 -2.86 -3.93 15.64
C GLY A 214 -2.73 -4.68 14.33
N THR A 215 -3.71 -5.55 13.98
CA THR A 215 -3.69 -6.28 12.71
C THR A 215 -5.04 -6.29 12.02
N LEU A 216 -5.00 -6.38 10.69
CA LEU A 216 -6.14 -6.62 9.80
C LEU A 216 -5.76 -7.69 8.80
N GLY A 217 -6.57 -8.74 8.66
CA GLY A 217 -6.25 -9.85 7.78
C GLY A 217 -7.40 -10.30 6.91
N LEU A 218 -7.08 -10.92 5.79
CA LEU A 218 -7.98 -11.63 4.90
C LEU A 218 -8.01 -13.11 5.31
N TYR A 219 -9.14 -13.60 5.78
CA TYR A 219 -9.31 -14.95 6.32
C TYR A 219 -10.26 -15.77 5.47
N GLU A 220 -9.87 -17.00 5.18
CA GLU A 220 -10.75 -18.06 4.67
C GLU A 220 -11.47 -18.71 5.86
N LYS A 221 -12.81 -18.68 5.86
CA LYS A 221 -13.62 -18.93 7.07
C LYS A 221 -13.56 -20.35 7.59
N ASP A 222 -13.51 -21.35 6.72
CA ASP A 222 -13.61 -22.77 7.09
C ASP A 222 -12.25 -23.42 7.36
N THR A 223 -11.17 -22.92 6.77
CA THR A 223 -9.82 -23.47 6.95
C THR A 223 -8.97 -22.69 7.93
N GLY A 224 -9.28 -21.39 8.11
CA GLY A 224 -8.47 -20.47 8.89
C GLY A 224 -7.21 -19.98 8.18
N ARG A 225 -6.97 -20.37 6.93
CA ARG A 225 -5.89 -19.78 6.10
C ARG A 225 -6.07 -18.29 6.01
N ALA A 226 -4.98 -17.55 6.13
CA ALA A 226 -5.09 -16.08 6.17
C ALA A 226 -3.83 -15.38 5.63
N VAL A 227 -4.05 -14.14 5.20
CA VAL A 227 -3.00 -13.14 5.03
C VAL A 227 -3.28 -12.02 6.03
N VAL A 228 -2.33 -11.75 6.92
CA VAL A 228 -2.51 -10.81 8.03
C VAL A 228 -1.47 -9.71 7.95
N CYS A 229 -1.93 -8.47 7.85
CA CYS A 229 -1.11 -7.26 7.83
C CYS A 229 -1.03 -6.65 9.23
N ASP A 230 0.16 -6.29 9.68
CA ASP A 230 0.35 -5.39 10.81
C ASP A 230 -0.01 -3.97 10.36
N ILE A 231 -0.95 -3.34 11.07
CA ILE A 231 -1.44 -1.99 10.81
C ILE A 231 -1.24 -1.06 12.01
N SER A 232 -0.49 -1.49 13.00
CA SER A 232 -0.43 -0.85 14.32
C SER A 232 0.15 0.57 14.31
N ASP A 233 1.04 0.87 13.37
CA ASP A 233 1.68 2.19 13.21
C ASP A 233 1.10 3.03 12.07
N ALA A 234 0.16 2.47 11.28
CA ALA A 234 -0.44 3.16 10.15
C ALA A 234 -1.60 4.07 10.59
N PRO A 235 -1.51 5.39 10.38
CA PRO A 235 -2.60 6.32 10.75
C PRO A 235 -3.86 6.12 9.90
N TYR A 236 -3.71 5.55 8.71
CA TYR A 236 -4.79 5.28 7.77
C TYR A 236 -4.64 3.88 7.19
N VAL A 237 -5.76 3.16 7.04
CA VAL A 237 -5.77 1.85 6.38
C VAL A 237 -6.89 1.85 5.34
N LEU A 238 -6.54 1.67 4.08
CA LEU A 238 -7.54 1.54 3.04
C LEU A 238 -7.83 0.07 2.74
N LEU A 239 -9.10 -0.17 2.49
CA LEU A 239 -9.59 -1.40 1.89
C LEU A 239 -10.06 -1.09 0.48
N TRP A 240 -9.59 -1.88 -0.48
CA TRP A 240 -10.01 -1.71 -1.86
C TRP A 240 -10.02 -3.02 -2.64
N SER A 241 -10.94 -3.08 -3.59
CA SER A 241 -10.97 -4.01 -4.71
C SER A 241 -11.71 -3.36 -5.87
N LYS A 242 -11.67 -3.96 -7.03
CA LYS A 242 -12.55 -3.55 -8.14
C LYS A 242 -14.02 -3.80 -7.76
N PRO A 243 -14.94 -2.88 -8.13
CA PRO A 243 -16.37 -3.12 -7.96
C PRO A 243 -16.82 -4.44 -8.57
N GLY A 244 -17.75 -5.11 -7.90
CA GLY A 244 -18.23 -6.44 -8.22
C GLY A 244 -17.70 -7.49 -7.23
N MET A 245 -17.82 -8.78 -7.59
CA MET A 245 -17.29 -9.84 -6.74
C MET A 245 -15.77 -9.79 -6.71
N PRO A 246 -15.14 -9.63 -5.52
CA PRO A 246 -13.70 -9.46 -5.41
C PRO A 246 -12.92 -10.66 -5.98
N LYS A 247 -11.89 -10.37 -6.79
CA LYS A 247 -10.87 -11.32 -7.25
C LYS A 247 -9.55 -11.12 -6.52
N PHE A 248 -9.43 -10.03 -5.84
CA PHE A 248 -8.35 -9.67 -4.91
C PHE A 248 -8.89 -8.67 -3.90
N VAL A 249 -8.20 -8.50 -2.80
CA VAL A 249 -8.46 -7.44 -1.83
C VAL A 249 -7.15 -6.77 -1.49
N CYS A 250 -7.14 -5.44 -1.47
CA CYS A 250 -6.04 -4.66 -0.96
C CYS A 250 -6.28 -4.29 0.50
N ILE A 251 -5.25 -4.47 1.34
CA ILE A 251 -5.17 -3.95 2.70
C ILE A 251 -3.98 -3.00 2.70
N GLU A 252 -4.25 -1.71 2.77
CA GLU A 252 -3.32 -0.67 2.40
C GLU A 252 -2.99 0.26 3.57
N PRO A 253 -1.90 0.01 4.32
CA PRO A 253 -1.39 0.99 5.28
C PRO A 253 -0.86 2.24 4.58
N TRP A 254 -1.42 3.41 4.93
CA TRP A 254 -1.07 4.70 4.37
C TRP A 254 -0.57 5.65 5.46
N TYR A 255 0.47 6.41 5.14
CA TYR A 255 1.06 7.46 6.02
C TYR A 255 0.81 8.85 5.45
N SER A 256 -0.10 8.98 4.51
CA SER A 256 -0.57 10.24 3.93
C SER A 256 -1.98 10.05 3.37
N LEU A 257 -2.66 11.15 3.08
CA LEU A 257 -4.02 11.18 2.52
C LEU A 257 -4.03 11.83 1.12
N PRO A 258 -5.07 11.61 0.31
CA PRO A 258 -5.34 12.43 -0.86
C PRO A 258 -5.47 13.91 -0.49
N SER A 259 -5.39 14.81 -1.45
CA SER A 259 -5.70 16.23 -1.19
C SER A 259 -7.19 16.42 -0.91
N PRO A 260 -7.58 17.40 -0.07
CA PRO A 260 -8.97 17.85 0.00
C PRO A 260 -9.43 18.40 -1.35
N GLU A 261 -10.71 18.24 -1.70
CA GLU A 261 -11.28 18.68 -2.98
C GLU A 261 -11.07 20.20 -3.23
N ASN A 262 -11.17 21.00 -2.18
CA ASN A 262 -10.92 22.45 -2.21
C ASN A 262 -9.58 22.81 -1.53
N GLY A 263 -8.61 21.88 -1.52
CA GLY A 263 -7.33 22.07 -0.88
C GLY A 263 -6.37 22.93 -1.69
N SER A 264 -5.28 23.32 -1.04
CA SER A 264 -4.15 23.98 -1.68
C SER A 264 -3.43 23.06 -2.65
N ARG A 265 -2.87 23.62 -3.73
CA ARG A 265 -1.94 22.94 -4.61
C ARG A 265 -0.51 22.98 -4.09
N LYS A 266 -0.23 23.83 -3.11
CA LYS A 266 1.10 23.95 -2.53
C LYS A 266 1.46 22.66 -1.79
N TRP A 267 2.63 22.15 -2.13
CA TRP A 267 3.05 20.84 -1.67
C TRP A 267 3.36 20.80 -0.17
N ASP A 268 3.89 21.90 0.37
CA ASP A 268 4.16 22.10 1.80
C ASP A 268 2.90 22.29 2.65
N GLU A 269 1.75 22.59 2.02
CA GLU A 269 0.44 22.71 2.68
C GLU A 269 -0.41 21.41 2.57
N LYS A 270 0.13 20.35 1.95
CA LYS A 270 -0.60 19.08 1.78
C LYS A 270 -0.89 18.42 3.14
N PRO A 271 -2.17 18.16 3.49
CA PRO A 271 -2.51 17.49 4.75
C PRO A 271 -1.88 16.11 4.87
N ALA A 272 -1.50 15.75 6.09
CA ALA A 272 -0.91 14.46 6.43
C ALA A 272 0.38 14.12 5.64
N ALA A 273 1.08 15.11 5.10
CA ALA A 273 2.41 14.91 4.57
C ALA A 273 3.43 14.83 5.72
N ALA A 274 4.36 13.89 5.63
CA ALA A 274 5.58 13.92 6.44
C ALA A 274 6.53 14.99 5.88
N VAL A 275 7.40 15.55 6.72
CA VAL A 275 8.39 16.55 6.32
C VAL A 275 9.75 16.15 6.90
N LEU A 276 10.76 16.04 6.04
CA LEU A 276 12.14 15.77 6.44
C LEU A 276 13.00 17.02 6.24
N ASN A 277 13.81 17.35 7.25
CA ASN A 277 14.86 18.34 7.06
C ASN A 277 16.00 17.78 6.19
N PRO A 278 16.87 18.62 5.61
CA PRO A 278 18.03 18.15 4.85
C PRO A 278 18.87 17.12 5.62
N GLY A 279 19.12 15.97 4.98
CA GLY A 279 19.89 14.85 5.55
C GLY A 279 19.13 13.97 6.54
N GLU A 280 17.85 14.24 6.81
CA GLU A 280 17.01 13.36 7.64
C GLU A 280 16.45 12.18 6.81
N ALA A 281 16.14 11.10 7.52
CA ALA A 281 15.47 9.92 6.98
C ALA A 281 14.25 9.54 7.82
N TRP A 282 13.27 8.90 7.18
CA TRP A 282 12.07 8.35 7.80
C TRP A 282 11.76 6.97 7.24
N SER A 283 11.26 6.07 8.07
CA SER A 283 10.94 4.70 7.65
C SER A 283 9.60 4.22 8.19
N CYS A 284 8.95 3.34 7.43
CA CYS A 284 7.82 2.53 7.88
C CYS A 284 7.99 1.09 7.41
N THR A 285 7.28 0.15 8.06
CA THR A 285 7.33 -1.27 7.70
C THR A 285 5.94 -1.85 7.65
N LEU A 286 5.61 -2.52 6.54
CA LEU A 286 4.46 -3.41 6.45
C LEU A 286 4.93 -4.85 6.69
N SER A 287 4.53 -5.44 7.80
CA SER A 287 4.71 -6.86 8.10
C SER A 287 3.46 -7.63 7.68
N THR A 288 3.63 -8.62 6.81
CA THR A 288 2.52 -9.44 6.30
C THR A 288 2.82 -10.91 6.56
N SER A 289 1.98 -11.56 7.37
CA SER A 289 2.08 -12.99 7.70
C SER A 289 1.13 -13.82 6.84
N PHE A 290 1.59 -14.96 6.35
CA PHE A 290 0.88 -15.88 5.45
C PHE A 290 0.55 -17.19 6.19
N ILE A 291 -0.54 -17.17 6.93
CA ILE A 291 -0.95 -18.18 7.90
C ILE A 291 -1.63 -19.37 7.20
N ARG A 292 -1.33 -20.58 7.72
CA ARG A 292 -1.96 -21.84 7.29
C ARG A 292 -3.26 -22.11 8.05
#